data_9c03ae190d52d2e1f5762e0371f5cf11
#
_entry.id   9c03ae190d52d2e1f5762e0371f5cf11
#
_cell.length_a   1.000
_cell.length_b   1.000
_cell.length_c   1.000
_cell.angle_alpha   90.00
_cell.angle_beta   90.00
_cell.angle_gamma   90.00
#
_symmetry.space_group_name_H-M   'P 1'
#
loop_
_entity.id
_entity.type
_entity.pdbx_description
1 polymer ?
#
loop_
_entity_poly.entity_id
_entity_poly.type
_entity_poly.pdbx_seq_one_letter_code
_entity_poly.pdbx_strand_id
1 'polypeptide(L)'
;MENIKNFFELTRAYSLPMIIATLCVILSYAHYSQNFTIFNFILLIIALCILHLGANLFDDYIDIKNKQKEGFELNNINFANKRKAILIRNGVFSLEKVQLILCIMFASVCTIGLYFTIVAGWQILIFALLGAGLILFYPFSAKYYLSEIVVGLAFGPVAIMGGYFALTGGFDSNLLLLSSAVFITTIILLHTHSIMDWEFDIKEGKNTLALLCKTKPRAIVMLKWMIIISYTIIVFGIFNLNFNPNMMYVFLTLPIATKLQKSIKDYINIEDVKFIPRWYYGPFENWDKIKENKIDFFMYRFYLARNFALFFAIFASIGAVL
;
A
#
# COMPACT_ATOMS: atom_id res chain seq x y z
N MET A 1 -7.18 26.45 -6.79
CA MET A 1 -6.75 25.21 -7.47
C MET A 1 -5.36 24.75 -7.04
N GLU A 2 -4.38 25.62 -6.91
CA GLU A 2 -3.00 25.29 -6.51
C GLU A 2 -2.91 24.67 -5.10
N ASN A 3 -3.61 25.22 -4.12
CA ASN A 3 -3.65 24.66 -2.74
C ASN A 3 -4.21 23.25 -2.67
N ILE A 4 -5.19 22.91 -3.51
CA ILE A 4 -5.77 21.56 -3.60
C ILE A 4 -4.75 20.60 -4.19
N LYS A 5 -4.07 20.99 -5.26
CA LYS A 5 -3.00 20.19 -5.86
C LYS A 5 -1.87 19.92 -4.88
N ASN A 6 -1.42 20.96 -4.18
CA ASN A 6 -0.38 20.86 -3.15
C ASN A 6 -0.80 19.92 -1.99
N PHE A 7 -2.08 19.95 -1.59
CA PHE A 7 -2.62 19.04 -0.59
C PHE A 7 -2.56 17.56 -1.06
N PHE A 8 -2.99 17.27 -2.30
CA PHE A 8 -2.91 15.93 -2.85
C PHE A 8 -1.46 15.42 -3.04
N GLU A 9 -0.54 16.31 -3.36
CA GLU A 9 0.89 15.98 -3.39
C GLU A 9 1.43 15.68 -1.99
N LEU A 10 1.07 16.49 -1.00
CA LEU A 10 1.50 16.35 0.39
C LEU A 10 1.01 15.03 1.00
N THR A 11 -0.24 14.63 0.70
CA THR A 11 -0.86 13.42 1.21
C THR A 11 -0.54 12.15 0.41
N ARG A 12 0.31 12.23 -0.62
CA ARG A 12 0.65 11.13 -1.53
C ARG A 12 -0.59 10.51 -2.20
N ALA A 13 -1.54 11.33 -2.66
CA ALA A 13 -2.79 10.84 -3.26
C ALA A 13 -2.58 9.90 -4.46
N TYR A 14 -1.42 9.93 -5.11
CA TYR A 14 -1.04 8.98 -6.16
C TYR A 14 -0.95 7.52 -5.68
N SER A 15 -0.94 7.27 -4.38
CA SER A 15 -0.93 5.92 -3.78
C SER A 15 -2.33 5.37 -3.50
N LEU A 16 -3.40 6.19 -3.65
CA LEU A 16 -4.80 5.76 -3.48
C LEU A 16 -5.21 4.51 -4.29
N PRO A 17 -4.69 4.26 -5.51
CA PRO A 17 -5.04 3.04 -6.25
C PRO A 17 -4.82 1.75 -5.47
N MET A 18 -3.91 1.72 -4.48
CA MET A 18 -3.71 0.53 -3.63
C MET A 18 -4.93 0.21 -2.74
N ILE A 19 -5.74 1.22 -2.37
CA ILE A 19 -6.99 0.99 -1.63
C ILE A 19 -7.99 0.20 -2.46
N ILE A 20 -7.97 0.33 -3.80
CA ILE A 20 -8.86 -0.40 -4.70
C ILE A 20 -8.68 -1.91 -4.50
N ALA A 21 -7.46 -2.39 -4.36
CA ALA A 21 -7.19 -3.81 -4.08
C ALA A 21 -7.90 -4.29 -2.81
N THR A 22 -7.76 -3.55 -1.71
CA THR A 22 -8.43 -3.82 -0.42
C THR A 22 -9.96 -3.78 -0.56
N LEU A 23 -10.51 -2.74 -1.21
CA LEU A 23 -11.95 -2.56 -1.39
C LEU A 23 -12.59 -3.65 -2.27
N CYS A 24 -11.92 -4.07 -3.35
CA CYS A 24 -12.40 -5.16 -4.21
C CYS A 24 -12.55 -6.46 -3.42
N VAL A 25 -11.57 -6.78 -2.58
CA VAL A 25 -11.61 -7.99 -1.74
C VAL A 25 -12.71 -7.89 -0.68
N ILE A 26 -12.88 -6.74 -0.02
CA ILE A 26 -13.98 -6.53 0.94
C ILE A 26 -15.32 -6.71 0.24
N LEU A 27 -15.52 -6.04 -0.89
CA LEU A 27 -16.77 -6.06 -1.63
C LEU A 27 -17.15 -7.45 -2.11
N SER A 28 -16.17 -8.23 -2.62
CA SER A 28 -16.42 -9.58 -3.14
C SER A 28 -17.00 -10.55 -2.11
N TYR A 29 -16.75 -10.32 -0.82
CA TYR A 29 -17.31 -11.12 0.27
C TYR A 29 -18.51 -10.45 0.95
N ALA A 30 -18.48 -9.12 1.11
CA ALA A 30 -19.50 -8.40 1.87
C ALA A 30 -20.85 -8.29 1.14
N HIS A 31 -20.85 -8.26 -0.21
CA HIS A 31 -22.09 -8.01 -0.98
C HIS A 31 -23.15 -9.12 -0.85
N TYR A 32 -22.77 -10.32 -0.42
CA TYR A 32 -23.70 -11.41 -0.13
C TYR A 32 -24.39 -11.28 1.25
N SER A 33 -23.88 -10.41 2.12
CA SER A 33 -24.44 -10.22 3.44
C SER A 33 -25.76 -9.44 3.40
N GLN A 34 -26.74 -9.88 4.17
CA GLN A 34 -28.01 -9.15 4.33
C GLN A 34 -27.84 -7.76 4.99
N ASN A 35 -26.75 -7.57 5.74
CA ASN A 35 -26.43 -6.30 6.39
C ASN A 35 -25.69 -5.32 5.46
N PHE A 36 -25.29 -5.77 4.26
CA PHE A 36 -24.59 -4.93 3.31
C PHE A 36 -25.52 -3.82 2.77
N THR A 37 -25.05 -2.58 2.84
CA THR A 37 -25.68 -1.45 2.18
C THR A 37 -24.66 -0.65 1.39
N ILE A 38 -25.10 -0.09 0.25
CA ILE A 38 -24.23 0.78 -0.58
C ILE A 38 -23.79 2.01 0.22
N PHE A 39 -24.65 2.54 1.09
CA PHE A 39 -24.30 3.68 1.94
C PHE A 39 -23.13 3.36 2.87
N ASN A 40 -23.19 2.22 3.58
CA ASN A 40 -22.08 1.78 4.45
C ASN A 40 -20.80 1.53 3.66
N PHE A 41 -20.91 0.99 2.46
CA PHE A 41 -19.75 0.79 1.59
C PHE A 41 -19.11 2.12 1.16
N ILE A 42 -19.90 3.12 0.80
CA ILE A 42 -19.39 4.48 0.48
C ILE A 42 -18.73 5.11 1.72
N LEU A 43 -19.33 4.99 2.90
CA LEU A 43 -18.70 5.48 4.15
C LEU A 43 -17.36 4.79 4.42
N LEU A 44 -17.27 3.47 4.20
CA LEU A 44 -16.04 2.72 4.34
C LEU A 44 -14.97 3.21 3.36
N ILE A 45 -15.32 3.44 2.07
CA ILE A 45 -14.41 4.00 1.08
C ILE A 45 -13.85 5.35 1.56
N ILE A 46 -14.72 6.25 2.01
CA ILE A 46 -14.34 7.57 2.51
C ILE A 46 -13.39 7.42 3.71
N ALA A 47 -13.72 6.56 4.68
CA ALA A 47 -12.91 6.33 5.86
C ALA A 47 -11.51 5.79 5.50
N LEU A 48 -11.42 4.77 4.62
CA LEU A 48 -10.14 4.20 4.20
C LEU A 48 -9.29 5.18 3.38
N CYS A 49 -9.92 5.99 2.51
CA CYS A 49 -9.21 7.04 1.77
C CYS A 49 -8.65 8.12 2.72
N ILE A 50 -9.45 8.61 3.66
CA ILE A 50 -9.00 9.62 4.64
C ILE A 50 -7.90 9.02 5.52
N LEU A 51 -8.06 7.79 5.99
CA LEU A 51 -7.09 7.10 6.84
C LEU A 51 -5.75 6.92 6.12
N HIS A 52 -5.78 6.49 4.85
CA HIS A 52 -4.58 6.32 4.05
C HIS A 52 -3.83 7.64 3.81
N LEU A 53 -4.55 8.68 3.38
CA LEU A 53 -3.97 10.00 3.17
C LEU A 53 -3.44 10.60 4.48
N GLY A 54 -4.17 10.41 5.58
CA GLY A 54 -3.78 10.85 6.92
C GLY A 54 -2.55 10.12 7.43
N ALA A 55 -2.44 8.81 7.22
CA ALA A 55 -1.27 8.01 7.61
C ALA A 55 -0.01 8.46 6.86
N ASN A 56 -0.11 8.72 5.55
CA ASN A 56 1.01 9.24 4.76
C ASN A 56 1.44 10.64 5.24
N LEU A 57 0.47 11.52 5.52
CA LEU A 57 0.73 12.85 6.02
C LEU A 57 1.36 12.83 7.42
N PHE A 58 0.91 11.91 8.29
CA PHE A 58 1.46 11.72 9.62
C PHE A 58 2.91 11.26 9.59
N ASP A 59 3.25 10.29 8.73
CA ASP A 59 4.61 9.83 8.52
C ASP A 59 5.54 10.98 8.12
N ASP A 60 5.14 11.75 7.09
CA ASP A 60 5.90 12.90 6.61
C ASP A 60 6.01 14.01 7.71
N TYR A 61 4.95 14.23 8.49
CA TYR A 61 4.96 15.19 9.61
C TYR A 61 5.99 14.81 10.68
N ILE A 62 6.03 13.54 11.08
CA ILE A 62 6.98 13.05 12.08
C ILE A 62 8.42 13.14 11.54
N ASP A 63 8.66 12.73 10.29
CA ASP A 63 9.99 12.80 9.66
C ASP A 63 10.53 14.25 9.61
N ILE A 64 9.71 15.19 9.15
CA ILE A 64 10.10 16.61 9.06
C ILE A 64 10.34 17.21 10.46
N LYS A 65 9.45 16.91 11.42
CA LYS A 65 9.58 17.42 12.80
C LYS A 65 10.86 16.92 13.48
N ASN A 66 11.24 15.66 13.24
CA ASN A 66 12.48 15.08 13.77
C ASN A 66 13.71 15.72 13.11
N LYS A 67 13.72 15.84 11.79
CA LYS A 67 14.82 16.48 11.04
C LYS A 67 15.03 17.94 11.41
N GLN A 68 13.97 18.69 11.70
CA GLN A 68 14.08 20.09 12.17
C GLN A 68 14.76 20.16 13.56
N LYS A 69 14.51 19.20 14.45
CA LYS A 69 15.15 19.13 15.76
C LYS A 69 16.65 18.82 15.67
N GLU A 70 17.06 18.07 14.67
CA GLU A 70 18.45 17.67 14.45
C GLU A 70 19.28 18.72 13.68
N GLY A 71 18.69 19.88 13.34
CA GLY A 71 19.39 20.95 12.61
C GLY A 71 19.70 20.59 11.15
N PHE A 72 18.98 19.66 10.56
CA PHE A 72 19.25 19.09 9.26
C PHE A 72 18.94 20.09 8.12
N GLU A 73 19.92 20.38 7.25
CA GLU A 73 19.71 21.21 6.07
C GLU A 73 18.90 20.43 4.99
N LEU A 74 17.86 21.10 4.46
CA LEU A 74 16.95 20.55 3.42
C LEU A 74 17.64 20.14 2.11
N ASN A 75 18.92 20.45 1.93
CA ASN A 75 19.69 20.11 0.74
C ASN A 75 20.04 18.63 0.61
N ASN A 76 19.95 17.88 1.72
CA ASN A 76 20.31 16.46 1.80
C ASN A 76 19.09 15.50 1.76
N ILE A 77 17.91 16.01 1.39
CA ILE A 77 16.66 15.22 1.36
C ILE A 77 16.44 14.64 -0.04
N ASN A 78 15.96 13.38 -0.11
CA ASN A 78 15.59 12.68 -1.34
C ASN A 78 14.61 13.49 -2.19
N PHE A 79 14.68 13.35 -3.52
CA PHE A 79 13.88 14.10 -4.50
C PHE A 79 12.36 14.02 -4.20
N ALA A 80 11.82 12.87 -3.83
CA ALA A 80 10.41 12.70 -3.47
C ALA A 80 10.02 13.44 -2.18
N ASN A 81 10.90 13.48 -1.18
CA ASN A 81 10.70 14.20 0.09
C ASN A 81 11.11 15.67 -0.02
N LYS A 82 12.01 16.01 -0.94
CA LYS A 82 12.48 17.38 -1.18
C LYS A 82 11.33 18.33 -1.54
N ARG A 83 10.41 17.90 -2.40
CA ARG A 83 9.27 18.70 -2.80
C ARG A 83 8.30 18.98 -1.65
N LYS A 84 8.05 17.97 -0.80
CA LYS A 84 7.20 18.12 0.39
C LYS A 84 7.82 19.00 1.45
N ALA A 85 9.11 18.81 1.70
CA ALA A 85 9.88 19.67 2.59
C ALA A 85 9.90 21.12 2.08
N ILE A 86 9.95 21.35 0.75
CA ILE A 86 9.84 22.67 0.12
C ILE A 86 8.45 23.28 0.35
N LEU A 87 7.36 22.52 0.23
CA LEU A 87 6.00 23.03 0.48
C LEU A 87 5.83 23.50 1.93
N ILE A 88 6.44 22.81 2.88
CA ILE A 88 6.40 23.20 4.30
C ILE A 88 7.37 24.37 4.57
N ARG A 89 8.58 24.33 4.01
CA ARG A 89 9.58 25.42 4.18
C ARG A 89 9.11 26.74 3.57
N ASN A 90 8.49 26.72 2.39
CA ASN A 90 8.01 27.91 1.72
C ASN A 90 6.72 28.48 2.35
N GLY A 91 6.29 27.92 3.48
CA GLY A 91 5.12 28.41 4.22
C GLY A 91 3.78 28.13 3.55
N VAL A 92 3.74 27.31 2.48
CA VAL A 92 2.47 26.87 1.87
C VAL A 92 1.67 26.07 2.89
N PHE A 93 2.36 25.21 3.67
CA PHE A 93 1.79 24.52 4.84
C PHE A 93 2.75 24.68 6.03
N SER A 94 2.35 25.43 7.06
CA SER A 94 3.06 25.39 8.35
C SER A 94 2.84 24.04 9.04
N LEU A 95 3.77 23.63 9.92
CA LEU A 95 3.59 22.39 10.71
C LEU A 95 2.31 22.39 11.54
N GLU A 96 1.90 23.57 12.04
CA GLU A 96 0.64 23.72 12.78
C GLU A 96 -0.58 23.47 11.90
N LYS A 97 -0.57 23.95 10.64
CA LYS A 97 -1.65 23.66 9.67
C LYS A 97 -1.69 22.17 9.33
N VAL A 98 -0.53 21.53 9.15
CA VAL A 98 -0.46 20.08 8.90
C VAL A 98 -1.03 19.31 10.10
N GLN A 99 -0.67 19.72 11.32
CA GLN A 99 -1.23 19.12 12.53
C GLN A 99 -2.74 19.28 12.63
N LEU A 100 -3.27 20.46 12.33
CA LEU A 100 -4.71 20.71 12.30
C LEU A 100 -5.43 19.84 11.26
N ILE A 101 -4.86 19.71 10.05
CA ILE A 101 -5.39 18.83 9.00
C ILE A 101 -5.42 17.38 9.49
N LEU A 102 -4.36 16.90 10.10
CA LEU A 102 -4.30 15.55 10.68
C LEU A 102 -5.37 15.34 11.76
N CYS A 103 -5.55 16.31 12.66
CA CYS A 103 -6.61 16.24 13.68
C CYS A 103 -8.00 16.14 13.04
N ILE A 104 -8.29 16.94 12.02
CA ILE A 104 -9.58 16.90 11.31
C ILE A 104 -9.77 15.54 10.61
N MET A 105 -8.74 15.05 9.90
CA MET A 105 -8.80 13.76 9.20
C MET A 105 -9.05 12.61 10.17
N PHE A 106 -8.29 12.51 11.25
CA PHE A 106 -8.47 11.43 12.22
C PHE A 106 -9.77 11.56 13.01
N ALA A 107 -10.23 12.76 13.35
CA ALA A 107 -11.54 12.98 13.96
C ALA A 107 -12.67 12.52 13.04
N SER A 108 -12.57 12.79 11.73
CA SER A 108 -13.56 12.32 10.73
C SER A 108 -13.61 10.78 10.68
N VAL A 109 -12.44 10.12 10.67
CA VAL A 109 -12.37 8.65 10.71
C VAL A 109 -12.94 8.09 12.01
N CYS A 110 -12.64 8.71 13.16
CA CYS A 110 -13.21 8.31 14.44
C CYS A 110 -14.75 8.43 14.45
N THR A 111 -15.30 9.51 13.86
CA THR A 111 -16.76 9.69 13.74
C THR A 111 -17.40 8.56 12.92
N ILE A 112 -16.80 8.22 11.76
CA ILE A 112 -17.28 7.11 10.94
C ILE A 112 -17.10 5.77 11.69
N GLY A 113 -15.99 5.59 12.41
CA GLY A 113 -15.74 4.41 13.24
C GLY A 113 -16.76 4.22 14.35
N LEU A 114 -17.17 5.32 15.02
CA LEU A 114 -18.26 5.29 16.02
C LEU A 114 -19.59 4.89 15.39
N TYR A 115 -19.90 5.41 14.20
CA TYR A 115 -21.08 4.97 13.45
C TYR A 115 -21.06 3.45 13.22
N PHE A 116 -19.96 2.90 12.72
CA PHE A 116 -19.82 1.46 12.51
C PHE A 116 -19.85 0.66 13.82
N THR A 117 -19.36 1.22 14.93
CA THR A 117 -19.49 0.59 16.25
C THR A 117 -20.94 0.39 16.66
N ILE A 118 -21.81 1.35 16.33
CA ILE A 118 -23.26 1.27 16.60
C ILE A 118 -23.95 0.27 15.66
N VAL A 119 -23.61 0.30 14.37
CA VAL A 119 -24.31 -0.47 13.33
C VAL A 119 -23.82 -1.92 13.26
N ALA A 120 -22.51 -2.16 13.31
CA ALA A 120 -21.90 -3.47 13.12
C ALA A 120 -21.52 -4.15 14.44
N GLY A 121 -21.29 -3.39 15.50
CA GLY A 121 -20.90 -3.90 16.81
C GLY A 121 -19.56 -3.40 17.31
N TRP A 122 -19.35 -3.52 18.62
CA TRP A 122 -18.16 -2.99 19.31
C TRP A 122 -16.83 -3.61 18.85
N GLN A 123 -16.86 -4.80 18.26
CA GLN A 123 -15.66 -5.52 17.77
C GLN A 123 -14.90 -4.73 16.69
N ILE A 124 -15.57 -3.77 16.02
CA ILE A 124 -14.90 -2.87 15.07
C ILE A 124 -13.80 -2.04 15.76
N LEU A 125 -13.91 -1.78 17.07
CA LEU A 125 -12.90 -1.07 17.85
C LEU A 125 -11.59 -1.83 17.91
N ILE A 126 -11.59 -3.16 17.83
CA ILE A 126 -10.37 -3.97 17.78
C ILE A 126 -9.59 -3.62 16.53
N PHE A 127 -10.25 -3.58 15.36
CA PHE A 127 -9.61 -3.22 14.09
C PHE A 127 -9.19 -1.75 14.06
N ALA A 128 -9.99 -0.86 14.65
CA ALA A 128 -9.64 0.55 14.78
C ALA A 128 -8.38 0.75 15.64
N LEU A 129 -8.26 0.04 16.76
CA LEU A 129 -7.10 0.08 17.64
C LEU A 129 -5.86 -0.53 16.96
N LEU A 130 -6.02 -1.65 16.27
CA LEU A 130 -4.93 -2.26 15.48
C LEU A 130 -4.46 -1.32 14.38
N GLY A 131 -5.38 -0.73 13.61
CA GLY A 131 -5.06 0.23 12.56
C GLY A 131 -4.38 1.48 13.09
N ALA A 132 -4.88 2.06 14.19
CA ALA A 132 -4.26 3.20 14.85
C ALA A 132 -2.84 2.84 15.36
N GLY A 133 -2.67 1.66 15.97
CA GLY A 133 -1.37 1.16 16.40
C GLY A 133 -0.36 1.03 15.24
N LEU A 134 -0.79 0.50 14.09
CA LEU A 134 0.05 0.41 12.90
C LEU A 134 0.45 1.80 12.37
N ILE A 135 -0.49 2.75 12.31
CA ILE A 135 -0.20 4.13 11.86
C ILE A 135 0.80 4.82 12.80
N LEU A 136 0.59 4.71 14.12
CA LEU A 136 1.48 5.33 15.11
C LEU A 136 2.87 4.69 15.13
N PHE A 137 2.95 3.38 14.88
CA PHE A 137 4.20 2.65 14.86
C PHE A 137 4.98 2.82 13.54
N TYR A 138 4.29 3.08 12.43
CA TYR A 138 4.90 3.12 11.10
C TYR A 138 6.14 4.01 10.97
N PRO A 139 6.17 5.28 11.46
CA PRO A 139 7.36 6.14 11.36
C PRO A 139 8.60 5.58 12.08
N PHE A 140 8.39 4.66 13.02
CA PHE A 140 9.46 4.02 13.82
C PHE A 140 9.81 2.63 13.31
N SER A 141 8.97 2.04 12.48
CA SER A 141 9.06 0.65 12.03
C SER A 141 10.32 0.36 11.21
N ALA A 142 10.84 1.36 10.50
CA ALA A 142 12.08 1.27 9.74
C ALA A 142 13.32 0.99 10.61
N LYS A 143 13.27 1.26 11.92
CA LYS A 143 14.36 0.90 12.83
C LYS A 143 14.49 -0.62 13.04
N TYR A 144 13.39 -1.35 12.81
CA TYR A 144 13.22 -2.77 13.12
C TYR A 144 13.03 -3.64 11.89
N TYR A 145 13.25 -3.16 10.68
CA TYR A 145 12.99 -3.87 9.41
C TYR A 145 11.51 -4.24 9.22
N LEU A 146 10.58 -3.48 9.79
CA LEU A 146 9.16 -3.81 9.84
C LEU A 146 8.26 -2.92 8.98
N SER A 147 8.81 -1.94 8.27
CA SER A 147 8.00 -0.95 7.51
C SER A 147 7.08 -1.62 6.51
N GLU A 148 7.59 -2.54 5.70
CA GLU A 148 6.83 -3.26 4.69
C GLU A 148 5.77 -4.18 5.31
N ILE A 149 6.09 -4.78 6.47
CA ILE A 149 5.17 -5.64 7.21
C ILE A 149 4.01 -4.81 7.79
N VAL A 150 4.31 -3.66 8.39
CA VAL A 150 3.30 -2.76 8.97
C VAL A 150 2.31 -2.31 7.89
N VAL A 151 2.81 -1.89 6.72
CA VAL A 151 1.95 -1.48 5.61
C VAL A 151 1.16 -2.67 5.06
N GLY A 152 1.80 -3.82 4.89
CA GLY A 152 1.12 -5.05 4.47
C GLY A 152 -0.03 -5.43 5.40
N LEU A 153 0.18 -5.40 6.74
CA LEU A 153 -0.86 -5.65 7.74
C LEU A 153 -2.00 -4.63 7.65
N ALA A 154 -1.67 -3.36 7.42
CA ALA A 154 -2.65 -2.29 7.32
C ALA A 154 -3.57 -2.47 6.10
N PHE A 155 -3.04 -2.77 4.90
CA PHE A 155 -3.83 -2.94 3.67
C PHE A 155 -4.46 -4.34 3.54
N GLY A 156 -3.83 -5.36 4.09
CA GLY A 156 -4.31 -6.74 4.08
C GLY A 156 -5.23 -7.02 5.28
N PRO A 157 -4.79 -7.79 6.28
CA PRO A 157 -5.67 -8.32 7.32
C PRO A 157 -6.47 -7.27 8.08
N VAL A 158 -5.86 -6.13 8.47
CA VAL A 158 -6.55 -5.16 9.32
C VAL A 158 -7.64 -4.40 8.56
N ALA A 159 -7.33 -3.85 7.38
CA ALA A 159 -8.33 -3.11 6.62
C ALA A 159 -9.38 -4.04 5.99
N ILE A 160 -8.99 -5.24 5.49
CA ILE A 160 -9.93 -6.16 4.86
C ILE A 160 -10.89 -6.75 5.90
N MET A 161 -10.38 -7.28 7.00
CA MET A 161 -11.24 -7.88 8.03
C MET A 161 -12.06 -6.83 8.76
N GLY A 162 -11.46 -5.66 9.07
CA GLY A 162 -12.19 -4.55 9.69
C GLY A 162 -13.27 -3.97 8.78
N GLY A 163 -12.97 -3.79 7.49
CA GLY A 163 -13.94 -3.31 6.50
C GLY A 163 -15.05 -4.31 6.25
N TYR A 164 -14.74 -5.60 6.16
CA TYR A 164 -15.74 -6.66 6.06
C TYR A 164 -16.65 -6.67 7.30
N PHE A 165 -16.06 -6.64 8.49
CA PHE A 165 -16.83 -6.60 9.74
C PHE A 165 -17.74 -5.35 9.80
N ALA A 166 -17.23 -4.18 9.40
CA ALA A 166 -18.02 -2.95 9.37
C ALA A 166 -19.27 -3.04 8.48
N LEU A 167 -19.20 -3.83 7.38
CA LEU A 167 -20.30 -3.99 6.43
C LEU A 167 -21.25 -5.13 6.77
N THR A 168 -20.80 -6.13 7.52
CA THR A 168 -21.54 -7.39 7.73
C THR A 168 -21.86 -7.70 9.19
N GLY A 169 -21.08 -7.17 10.13
CA GLY A 169 -21.12 -7.53 11.55
C GLY A 169 -20.55 -8.92 11.86
N GLY A 170 -19.88 -9.55 10.89
CA GLY A 170 -19.39 -10.92 11.01
C GLY A 170 -17.91 -11.10 10.65
N PHE A 171 -17.42 -12.32 10.83
CA PHE A 171 -16.08 -12.75 10.44
C PHE A 171 -16.17 -13.88 9.41
N ASP A 172 -15.18 -13.92 8.53
CA ASP A 172 -15.01 -14.99 7.54
C ASP A 172 -13.55 -15.45 7.53
N SER A 173 -13.32 -16.73 7.81
CA SER A 173 -11.96 -17.33 7.85
C SER A 173 -11.33 -17.41 6.46
N ASN A 174 -12.14 -17.60 5.41
CA ASN A 174 -11.65 -17.64 4.04
C ASN A 174 -11.16 -16.24 3.64
N LEU A 175 -11.90 -15.19 4.01
CA LEU A 175 -11.48 -13.83 3.79
C LEU A 175 -10.18 -13.50 4.53
N LEU A 176 -9.97 -14.04 5.75
CA LEU A 176 -8.71 -13.86 6.47
C LEU A 176 -7.54 -14.48 5.69
N LEU A 177 -7.71 -15.66 5.11
CA LEU A 177 -6.67 -16.27 4.26
C LEU A 177 -6.43 -15.42 2.98
N LEU A 178 -7.49 -14.96 2.31
CA LEU A 178 -7.34 -14.09 1.14
C LEU A 178 -6.66 -12.77 1.48
N SER A 179 -6.98 -12.19 2.64
CA SER A 179 -6.33 -10.97 3.13
C SER A 179 -4.83 -11.15 3.36
N SER A 180 -4.39 -12.39 3.69
CA SER A 180 -2.97 -12.74 3.80
C SER A 180 -2.27 -12.74 2.43
N ALA A 181 -2.96 -13.08 1.35
CA ALA A 181 -2.41 -12.94 0.00
C ALA A 181 -2.25 -11.46 -0.37
N VAL A 182 -3.22 -10.59 -0.01
CA VAL A 182 -3.11 -9.13 -0.21
C VAL A 182 -1.98 -8.55 0.62
N PHE A 183 -1.80 -9.01 1.86
CA PHE A 183 -0.66 -8.66 2.70
C PHE A 183 0.67 -8.93 1.98
N ILE A 184 0.86 -10.13 1.43
CA ILE A 184 2.10 -10.49 0.72
C ILE A 184 2.28 -9.65 -0.55
N THR A 185 1.23 -9.45 -1.36
CA THR A 185 1.34 -8.64 -2.59
C THR A 185 1.63 -7.16 -2.31
N THR A 186 1.15 -6.63 -1.19
CA THR A 186 1.51 -5.29 -0.70
C THR A 186 2.98 -5.23 -0.31
N ILE A 187 3.50 -6.24 0.40
CA ILE A 187 4.93 -6.33 0.72
C ILE A 187 5.76 -6.43 -0.55
N ILE A 188 5.35 -7.19 -1.55
CA ILE A 188 6.05 -7.29 -2.85
C ILE A 188 6.25 -5.91 -3.49
N LEU A 189 5.23 -5.05 -3.47
CA LEU A 189 5.34 -3.68 -3.98
C LEU A 189 6.42 -2.89 -3.24
N LEU A 190 6.37 -2.90 -1.91
CA LEU A 190 7.30 -2.12 -1.08
C LEU A 190 8.71 -2.70 -1.11
N HIS A 191 8.85 -4.02 -1.07
CA HIS A 191 10.15 -4.69 -1.18
C HIS A 191 10.83 -4.43 -2.53
N THR A 192 10.04 -4.40 -3.62
CA THR A 192 10.54 -4.00 -4.94
C THR A 192 11.12 -2.59 -4.91
N HIS A 193 10.42 -1.66 -4.26
CA HIS A 193 10.86 -0.28 -4.06
C HIS A 193 12.17 -0.24 -3.26
N SER A 194 12.22 -0.95 -2.13
CA SER A 194 13.40 -1.01 -1.25
C SER A 194 14.63 -1.64 -1.94
N ILE A 195 14.45 -2.60 -2.85
CA ILE A 195 15.57 -3.13 -3.67
C ILE A 195 16.14 -2.02 -4.58
N MET A 196 15.29 -1.18 -5.15
CA MET A 196 15.72 -0.09 -6.04
C MET A 196 16.35 1.07 -5.26
N ASP A 197 15.88 1.34 -4.05
CA ASP A 197 16.39 2.40 -3.17
C ASP A 197 17.52 1.95 -2.23
N TRP A 198 18.11 0.78 -2.48
CA TRP A 198 19.11 0.12 -1.62
C TRP A 198 20.21 1.05 -1.09
N GLU A 199 20.93 1.74 -1.99
CA GLU A 199 22.04 2.64 -1.64
C GLU A 199 21.55 3.88 -0.89
N PHE A 200 20.35 4.32 -1.21
CA PHE A 200 19.71 5.47 -0.59
C PHE A 200 19.26 5.13 0.85
N ASP A 201 18.62 3.98 1.04
CA ASP A 201 18.17 3.52 2.35
C ASP A 201 19.34 3.33 3.32
N ILE A 202 20.50 2.82 2.82
CA ILE A 202 21.74 2.74 3.63
C ILE A 202 22.20 4.14 4.06
N LYS A 203 22.22 5.12 3.16
CA LYS A 203 22.65 6.50 3.47
C LYS A 203 21.72 7.21 4.46
N GLU A 204 20.42 6.94 4.39
CA GLU A 204 19.40 7.47 5.28
C GLU A 204 19.31 6.71 6.62
N GLY A 205 20.07 5.63 6.79
CA GLY A 205 20.03 4.79 8.00
C GLY A 205 18.69 4.04 8.17
N LYS A 206 17.95 3.82 7.08
CA LYS A 206 16.70 3.05 7.09
C LYS A 206 17.00 1.56 7.04
N ASN A 207 16.25 0.79 7.82
CA ASN A 207 16.31 -0.67 7.80
C ASN A 207 15.04 -1.20 7.09
N THR A 208 15.21 -1.77 5.90
CA THR A 208 14.13 -2.35 5.09
C THR A 208 14.27 -3.87 4.99
N LEU A 209 13.21 -4.58 4.62
CA LEU A 209 13.30 -6.03 4.37
C LEU A 209 14.33 -6.38 3.30
N ALA A 210 14.53 -5.51 2.31
CA ALA A 210 15.56 -5.70 1.31
C ALA A 210 16.95 -5.71 1.96
N LEU A 211 17.25 -4.74 2.82
CA LEU A 211 18.53 -4.65 3.54
C LEU A 211 18.73 -5.79 4.55
N LEU A 212 17.64 -6.31 5.16
CA LEU A 212 17.70 -7.51 6.00
C LEU A 212 18.26 -8.73 5.27
N CYS A 213 18.06 -8.81 3.94
CA CYS A 213 18.64 -9.85 3.10
C CYS A 213 20.16 -9.75 2.94
N LYS A 214 20.80 -8.65 3.38
CA LYS A 214 22.24 -8.37 3.33
C LYS A 214 22.83 -8.20 1.93
N THR A 215 22.20 -8.71 0.88
CA THR A 215 22.64 -8.58 -0.52
C THR A 215 21.45 -8.47 -1.47
N LYS A 216 21.60 -7.68 -2.54
CA LYS A 216 20.57 -7.52 -3.57
C LYS A 216 20.12 -8.85 -4.20
N PRO A 217 21.04 -9.80 -4.56
CA PRO A 217 20.61 -11.12 -5.05
C PRO A 217 19.70 -11.89 -4.10
N ARG A 218 19.98 -11.86 -2.78
CA ARG A 218 19.10 -12.50 -1.77
C ARG A 218 17.73 -11.81 -1.66
N ALA A 219 17.71 -10.49 -1.75
CA ALA A 219 16.46 -9.74 -1.78
C ALA A 219 15.59 -10.10 -3.01
N ILE A 220 16.21 -10.35 -4.18
CA ILE A 220 15.49 -10.86 -5.36
C ILE A 220 14.95 -12.28 -5.13
N VAL A 221 15.72 -13.14 -4.48
CA VAL A 221 15.25 -14.49 -4.13
C VAL A 221 14.06 -14.40 -3.17
N MET A 222 14.10 -13.50 -2.19
CA MET A 222 12.97 -13.23 -1.31
C MET A 222 11.74 -12.75 -2.09
N LEU A 223 11.90 -11.80 -3.03
CA LEU A 223 10.84 -11.34 -3.92
C LEU A 223 10.18 -12.52 -4.68
N LYS A 224 11.00 -13.42 -5.24
CA LYS A 224 10.51 -14.63 -5.92
C LYS A 224 9.67 -15.50 -5.01
N TRP A 225 10.11 -15.75 -3.79
CA TRP A 225 9.37 -16.57 -2.84
C TRP A 225 8.05 -15.90 -2.41
N MET A 226 8.05 -14.59 -2.18
CA MET A 226 6.80 -13.87 -1.87
C MET A 226 5.79 -13.98 -3.02
N ILE A 227 6.22 -13.87 -4.28
CA ILE A 227 5.36 -14.09 -5.46
C ILE A 227 4.80 -15.53 -5.45
N ILE A 228 5.63 -16.53 -5.23
CA ILE A 228 5.18 -17.93 -5.17
C ILE A 228 4.17 -18.13 -4.03
N ILE A 229 4.46 -17.60 -2.83
CA ILE A 229 3.60 -17.72 -1.66
C ILE A 229 2.22 -17.10 -1.92
N SER A 230 2.15 -15.94 -2.58
CA SER A 230 0.87 -15.31 -2.88
C SER A 230 -0.05 -16.21 -3.73
N TYR A 231 0.48 -16.90 -4.74
CA TYR A 231 -0.29 -17.87 -5.52
C TYR A 231 -0.59 -19.15 -4.72
N THR A 232 0.37 -19.64 -3.91
CA THR A 232 0.18 -20.82 -3.10
C THR A 232 -0.98 -20.66 -2.10
N ILE A 233 -1.16 -19.46 -1.52
CA ILE A 233 -2.29 -19.17 -0.63
C ILE A 233 -3.62 -19.39 -1.35
N ILE A 234 -3.77 -18.93 -2.60
CA ILE A 234 -5.00 -19.12 -3.38
C ILE A 234 -5.23 -20.59 -3.69
N VAL A 235 -4.20 -21.28 -4.18
CA VAL A 235 -4.28 -22.74 -4.47
C VAL A 235 -4.65 -23.51 -3.22
N PHE A 236 -4.00 -23.21 -2.09
CA PHE A 236 -4.32 -23.84 -0.81
C PHE A 236 -5.77 -23.57 -0.39
N GLY A 237 -6.26 -22.35 -0.55
CA GLY A 237 -7.65 -21.99 -0.27
C GLY A 237 -8.66 -22.78 -1.11
N ILE A 238 -8.38 -22.96 -2.41
CA ILE A 238 -9.24 -23.72 -3.32
C ILE A 238 -9.31 -25.20 -2.92
N PHE A 239 -8.18 -25.82 -2.60
CA PHE A 239 -8.15 -27.27 -2.33
C PHE A 239 -8.50 -27.64 -0.89
N ASN A 240 -8.36 -26.74 0.08
CA ASN A 240 -8.49 -27.05 1.51
C ASN A 240 -9.56 -26.25 2.26
N LEU A 241 -10.01 -25.10 1.74
CA LEU A 241 -10.87 -24.17 2.47
C LEU A 241 -12.10 -23.69 1.67
N ASN A 242 -12.49 -24.41 0.63
CA ASN A 242 -13.67 -24.10 -0.19
C ASN A 242 -13.64 -22.72 -0.85
N PHE A 243 -12.46 -22.20 -1.20
CA PHE A 243 -12.39 -21.05 -2.10
C PHE A 243 -13.05 -21.41 -3.44
N ASN A 244 -13.74 -20.45 -4.05
CA ASN A 244 -14.28 -20.63 -5.39
C ASN A 244 -13.13 -20.99 -6.37
N PRO A 245 -13.23 -22.08 -7.15
CA PRO A 245 -12.21 -22.47 -8.12
C PRO A 245 -11.86 -21.36 -9.14
N ASN A 246 -12.82 -20.46 -9.41
CA ASN A 246 -12.60 -19.33 -10.32
C ASN A 246 -11.56 -18.33 -9.77
N MET A 247 -11.18 -18.40 -8.49
CA MET A 247 -10.06 -17.61 -7.96
C MET A 247 -8.73 -17.96 -8.65
N MET A 248 -8.66 -19.06 -9.42
CA MET A 248 -7.54 -19.33 -10.34
C MET A 248 -7.32 -18.23 -11.38
N TYR A 249 -8.27 -17.29 -11.58
CA TYR A 249 -8.05 -16.10 -12.41
C TYR A 249 -6.86 -15.25 -11.96
N VAL A 250 -6.39 -15.37 -10.71
CA VAL A 250 -5.15 -14.70 -10.26
C VAL A 250 -3.94 -15.07 -11.13
N PHE A 251 -3.94 -16.27 -11.77
CA PHE A 251 -2.86 -16.70 -12.66
C PHE A 251 -2.76 -15.87 -13.94
N LEU A 252 -3.79 -15.08 -14.30
CA LEU A 252 -3.70 -14.08 -15.37
C LEU A 252 -2.66 -12.99 -15.04
N THR A 253 -2.24 -12.86 -13.78
CA THR A 253 -1.17 -11.92 -13.38
C THR A 253 0.24 -12.50 -13.54
N LEU A 254 0.42 -13.77 -13.93
CA LEU A 254 1.74 -14.39 -14.13
C LEU A 254 2.66 -13.62 -15.11
N PRO A 255 2.16 -13.07 -16.24
CA PRO A 255 3.00 -12.27 -17.14
C PRO A 255 3.58 -11.03 -16.45
N ILE A 256 2.81 -10.39 -15.55
CA ILE A 256 3.27 -9.23 -14.78
C ILE A 256 4.30 -9.68 -13.73
N ALA A 257 4.01 -10.76 -12.98
CA ALA A 257 4.88 -11.30 -11.95
C ALA A 257 6.24 -11.75 -12.52
N THR A 258 6.24 -12.46 -13.63
CA THR A 258 7.48 -12.91 -14.31
C THR A 258 8.28 -11.73 -14.86
N LYS A 259 7.59 -10.74 -15.44
CA LYS A 259 8.24 -9.53 -15.93
C LYS A 259 8.83 -8.69 -14.79
N LEU A 260 8.12 -8.57 -13.67
CA LEU A 260 8.61 -7.91 -12.46
C LEU A 260 9.91 -8.56 -11.98
N GLN A 261 9.90 -9.89 -11.77
CA GLN A 261 11.06 -10.65 -11.32
C GLN A 261 12.26 -10.46 -12.26
N LYS A 262 12.04 -10.55 -13.58
CA LYS A 262 13.09 -10.35 -14.59
C LYS A 262 13.62 -8.92 -14.55
N SER A 263 12.75 -7.92 -14.53
CA SER A 263 13.15 -6.51 -14.58
C SER A 263 13.94 -6.06 -13.35
N ILE A 264 13.66 -6.62 -12.16
CA ILE A 264 14.45 -6.36 -10.95
C ILE A 264 15.82 -7.03 -11.04
N LYS A 265 15.89 -8.24 -11.59
CA LYS A 265 17.18 -8.89 -11.85
C LYS A 265 18.05 -8.08 -12.83
N ASP A 266 17.46 -7.60 -13.93
CA ASP A 266 18.12 -6.75 -14.92
C ASP A 266 18.63 -5.44 -14.28
N TYR A 267 17.87 -4.84 -13.37
CA TYR A 267 18.25 -3.63 -12.63
C TYR A 267 19.56 -3.78 -11.82
N ILE A 268 19.76 -4.94 -11.19
CA ILE A 268 20.96 -5.20 -10.38
C ILE A 268 22.19 -5.42 -11.27
N ASN A 269 22.00 -6.03 -12.44
CA ASN A 269 23.09 -6.31 -13.36
C ASN A 269 23.54 -5.08 -14.18
N ILE A 270 22.89 -3.91 -13.98
CA ILE A 270 23.20 -2.64 -14.66
C ILE A 270 23.13 -2.80 -16.20
N GLU A 271 22.25 -3.66 -16.66
CA GLU A 271 21.98 -3.78 -18.08
C GLU A 271 21.12 -2.58 -18.53
N ASP A 272 21.54 -1.91 -19.59
CA ASP A 272 20.80 -0.81 -20.23
C ASP A 272 19.59 -1.39 -20.98
N VAL A 273 18.55 -1.71 -20.21
CA VAL A 273 17.35 -2.38 -20.71
C VAL A 273 16.36 -1.35 -21.23
N LYS A 274 16.10 -1.37 -22.53
CA LYS A 274 14.99 -0.59 -23.11
C LYS A 274 13.66 -1.14 -22.61
N PHE A 275 12.93 -0.33 -21.87
CA PHE A 275 11.60 -0.68 -21.40
C PHE A 275 10.56 -0.38 -22.45
N ILE A 276 9.79 -1.42 -22.85
CA ILE A 276 8.65 -1.29 -23.75
C ILE A 276 7.41 -1.60 -22.93
N PRO A 277 6.62 -0.57 -22.52
CA PRO A 277 5.34 -0.79 -21.85
C PRO A 277 4.41 -1.58 -22.77
N ARG A 278 3.77 -2.60 -22.23
CA ARG A 278 2.77 -3.38 -22.93
C ARG A 278 1.44 -3.23 -22.23
N TRP A 279 0.34 -3.23 -22.96
CA TRP A 279 -0.99 -3.01 -22.43
C TRP A 279 -1.35 -3.99 -21.30
N TYR A 280 -0.91 -5.24 -21.36
CA TYR A 280 -1.20 -6.26 -20.34
C TYR A 280 -0.32 -6.17 -19.09
N TYR A 281 0.61 -5.23 -19.02
CA TYR A 281 1.32 -4.89 -17.75
C TYR A 281 0.57 -3.83 -16.93
N GLY A 282 -0.56 -3.33 -17.47
CA GLY A 282 -1.38 -2.32 -16.83
C GLY A 282 -1.04 -0.89 -17.26
N PRO A 283 -1.80 0.09 -16.76
CA PRO A 283 -1.59 1.47 -17.14
C PRO A 283 -0.24 2.00 -16.64
N PHE A 284 0.49 2.66 -17.53
CA PHE A 284 1.70 3.42 -17.24
C PHE A 284 1.38 4.91 -17.41
N GLU A 285 0.90 5.52 -16.33
CA GLU A 285 0.43 6.90 -16.33
C GLU A 285 1.58 7.88 -16.60
N ASN A 286 1.32 8.89 -17.44
CA ASN A 286 2.29 9.96 -17.76
C ASN A 286 3.65 9.44 -18.26
N TRP A 287 3.66 8.32 -19.01
CA TRP A 287 4.88 7.62 -19.39
C TRP A 287 5.88 8.51 -20.15
N ASP A 288 5.41 9.41 -21.02
CA ASP A 288 6.28 10.31 -21.78
C ASP A 288 7.02 11.29 -20.84
N LYS A 289 6.31 11.88 -19.86
CA LYS A 289 6.92 12.75 -18.85
C LYS A 289 7.92 11.98 -17.95
N ILE A 290 7.64 10.71 -17.67
CA ILE A 290 8.55 9.83 -16.90
C ILE A 290 9.86 9.65 -17.65
N LYS A 291 9.80 9.39 -18.98
CA LYS A 291 10.98 9.28 -19.85
C LYS A 291 11.75 10.59 -19.95
N GLU A 292 11.05 11.72 -20.13
CA GLU A 292 11.67 13.05 -20.17
C GLU A 292 12.48 13.33 -18.90
N ASN A 293 11.95 12.92 -17.73
CA ASN A 293 12.62 13.06 -16.44
C ASN A 293 13.70 11.97 -16.17
N LYS A 294 13.92 11.03 -17.11
CA LYS A 294 14.90 9.94 -16.99
C LYS A 294 14.74 9.07 -15.75
N ILE A 295 13.48 8.89 -15.29
CA ILE A 295 13.12 8.03 -14.15
C ILE A 295 12.31 6.80 -14.59
N ASP A 296 12.25 6.52 -15.87
CA ASP A 296 11.50 5.43 -16.48
C ASP A 296 11.98 4.05 -16.00
N PHE A 297 13.29 3.89 -15.78
CA PHE A 297 13.88 2.67 -15.23
C PHE A 297 13.33 2.30 -13.85
N PHE A 298 13.10 3.29 -12.98
CA PHE A 298 12.53 3.12 -11.65
C PHE A 298 11.01 2.93 -11.73
N MET A 299 10.32 3.86 -12.39
CA MET A 299 8.86 3.90 -12.45
C MET A 299 8.27 2.67 -13.16
N TYR A 300 8.96 2.11 -14.17
CA TYR A 300 8.55 0.88 -14.83
C TYR A 300 8.40 -0.28 -13.84
N ARG A 301 9.41 -0.48 -12.98
CA ARG A 301 9.44 -1.56 -11.99
C ARG A 301 8.44 -1.31 -10.86
N PHE A 302 8.34 -0.07 -10.43
CA PHE A 302 7.33 0.36 -9.46
C PHE A 302 5.91 0.06 -9.97
N TYR A 303 5.61 0.45 -11.20
CA TYR A 303 4.31 0.17 -11.79
C TYR A 303 4.04 -1.32 -12.00
N LEU A 304 5.03 -2.11 -12.40
CA LEU A 304 4.86 -3.57 -12.48
C LEU A 304 4.49 -4.16 -11.13
N ALA A 305 5.15 -3.76 -10.05
CA ALA A 305 4.86 -4.26 -8.70
C ALA A 305 3.47 -3.80 -8.22
N ARG A 306 3.11 -2.53 -8.42
CA ARG A 306 1.79 -1.98 -8.12
C ARG A 306 0.69 -2.72 -8.89
N ASN A 307 0.87 -2.88 -10.20
CA ASN A 307 -0.12 -3.51 -11.06
C ASN A 307 -0.25 -5.01 -10.75
N PHE A 308 0.85 -5.68 -10.36
CA PHE A 308 0.78 -7.05 -9.87
C PHE A 308 -0.12 -7.13 -8.63
N ALA A 309 0.13 -6.32 -7.60
CA ALA A 309 -0.66 -6.34 -6.37
C ALA A 309 -2.14 -6.01 -6.63
N LEU A 310 -2.40 -4.98 -7.45
CA LEU A 310 -3.76 -4.54 -7.78
C LEU A 310 -4.53 -5.59 -8.58
N PHE A 311 -3.97 -6.09 -9.68
CA PHE A 311 -4.66 -7.07 -10.53
C PHE A 311 -4.79 -8.43 -9.85
N PHE A 312 -3.83 -8.83 -9.00
CA PHE A 312 -3.97 -10.04 -8.20
C PHE A 312 -5.22 -9.96 -7.32
N ALA A 313 -5.39 -8.87 -6.57
CA ALA A 313 -6.56 -8.67 -5.73
C ALA A 313 -7.87 -8.59 -6.53
N ILE A 314 -7.87 -7.88 -7.67
CA ILE A 314 -9.04 -7.77 -8.56
C ILE A 314 -9.45 -9.15 -9.11
N PHE A 315 -8.51 -9.92 -9.66
CA PHE A 315 -8.83 -11.24 -10.23
C PHE A 315 -9.23 -12.25 -9.15
N ALA A 316 -8.63 -12.19 -7.95
CA ALA A 316 -9.08 -12.97 -6.81
C ALA A 316 -10.53 -12.61 -6.43
N SER A 317 -10.85 -11.31 -6.39
CA SER A 317 -12.19 -10.81 -6.07
C SER A 317 -13.24 -11.22 -7.12
N ILE A 318 -12.90 -11.10 -8.40
CA ILE A 318 -13.77 -11.56 -9.50
C ILE A 318 -14.01 -13.06 -9.39
N GLY A 319 -12.94 -13.84 -9.16
CA GLY A 319 -13.06 -15.29 -9.00
C GLY A 319 -13.83 -15.70 -7.75
N ALA A 320 -13.84 -14.89 -6.70
CA ALA A 320 -14.62 -15.18 -5.49
C ALA A 320 -16.13 -15.00 -5.71
N VAL A 321 -16.53 -14.12 -6.65
CA VAL A 321 -17.93 -13.76 -6.94
C VAL A 321 -18.55 -14.69 -8.03
N LEU A 322 -17.77 -15.10 -9.04
CA LEU A 322 -18.23 -15.95 -10.15
C LEU A 322 -18.29 -17.43 -9.75
#